data_0b3034c9704a1c751785313c8245b485
#
_entry.id   0b3034c9704a1c751785313c8245b485
#
_cell.length_a   1.000
_cell.length_b   1.000
_cell.length_c   1.000
_cell.angle_alpha   90.00
_cell.angle_beta   90.00
_cell.angle_gamma   90.00
#
_symmetry.space_group_name_H-M   'P 1'
#
loop_
_entity.id
_entity.type
_entity.pdbx_description
1 polymer ?
#
loop_
_entity_poly.entity_id
_entity_poly.type
_entity_poly.pdbx_seq_one_letter_code
_entity_poly.pdbx_strand_id
1 'polypeptide(L)'
;MCIRDRDLKIAEKEGKNMMVVKIDTTMSQEAYRLNISKKKIEITAATPNGVRYALQTIKQLLPVAIYGETLSADENWSVPCTTINDAPRFGYRGMHLDVARHFFTLDEVKRILNVMAVHKLNTLHWHLTDDQGWRVEIKKYPRLTEVGSIRNKTMIRKEWDNYDTTPYGGFYTHCLLYTSP
;
A
#
# COMPACT_ATOMS: atom_id res chain seq x y z
N MET A 1 -5.00 1.20 -20.37
CA MET A 1 -3.90 0.20 -20.39
C MET A 1 -3.81 -0.34 -18.98
N CYS A 2 -4.21 -1.57 -18.76
CA CYS A 2 -4.20 -2.18 -17.44
C CYS A 2 -2.76 -2.57 -17.10
N ILE A 3 -2.20 -1.93 -16.08
CA ILE A 3 -0.83 -2.19 -15.61
C ILE A 3 -0.74 -3.50 -14.80
N ARG A 4 -1.89 -4.12 -14.50
CA ARG A 4 -1.97 -5.21 -13.52
C ARG A 4 -1.57 -6.59 -14.04
N ASP A 5 -1.72 -6.88 -15.35
CA ASP A 5 -1.59 -8.25 -15.87
C ASP A 5 -0.86 -8.37 -17.22
N ARG A 6 -0.10 -7.36 -17.61
CA ARG A 6 0.65 -7.48 -18.87
C ARG A 6 2.11 -7.17 -18.63
N ASP A 7 2.96 -8.07 -19.07
CA ASP A 7 4.38 -7.86 -19.21
C ASP A 7 4.62 -6.59 -20.04
N LEU A 8 4.82 -5.47 -19.38
CA LEU A 8 5.26 -4.25 -20.00
C LEU A 8 6.65 -4.52 -20.57
N LYS A 9 6.73 -4.66 -21.88
CA LYS A 9 8.02 -4.82 -22.54
C LYS A 9 8.83 -3.57 -22.32
N ILE A 10 10.01 -3.72 -21.74
CA ILE A 10 11.01 -2.66 -21.66
C ILE A 10 11.52 -2.45 -23.09
N ALA A 11 11.33 -1.25 -23.65
CA ALA A 11 11.83 -0.91 -24.97
C ALA A 11 13.15 -0.16 -24.84
N GLU A 12 14.12 -0.50 -25.67
CA GLU A 12 15.44 0.14 -25.70
C GLU A 12 15.41 1.54 -26.32
N LYS A 13 14.38 1.85 -27.13
CA LYS A 13 14.24 3.15 -27.84
C LYS A 13 12.89 3.79 -27.57
N GLU A 14 12.87 5.13 -27.46
CA GLU A 14 11.64 5.90 -27.38
C GLU A 14 10.79 5.76 -28.65
N GLY A 15 9.48 5.60 -28.49
CA GLY A 15 8.50 5.46 -29.56
C GLY A 15 7.18 6.15 -29.28
N LYS A 16 6.16 5.84 -30.06
CA LYS A 16 4.78 6.29 -29.82
C LYS A 16 4.06 5.31 -28.88
N ASN A 17 3.06 5.82 -28.14
CA ASN A 17 2.19 5.03 -27.26
C ASN A 17 2.96 4.28 -26.15
N MET A 18 3.93 4.93 -25.55
CA MET A 18 4.76 4.35 -24.50
C MET A 18 4.79 5.24 -23.25
N MET A 19 5.17 4.62 -22.14
CA MET A 19 5.54 5.32 -20.93
C MET A 19 7.06 5.41 -20.84
N VAL A 20 7.58 6.61 -20.63
CA VAL A 20 9.01 6.90 -20.48
C VAL A 20 9.27 7.37 -19.07
N VAL A 21 10.27 6.79 -18.42
CA VAL A 21 10.75 7.23 -17.12
C VAL A 21 12.12 7.89 -17.28
N LYS A 22 12.27 9.12 -16.80
CA LYS A 22 13.52 9.88 -16.80
C LYS A 22 13.97 10.12 -15.36
N ILE A 23 15.24 9.93 -15.10
CA ILE A 23 15.82 10.23 -13.79
C ILE A 23 16.43 11.63 -13.82
N ASP A 24 16.00 12.47 -12.90
CA ASP A 24 16.52 13.81 -12.66
C ASP A 24 16.89 13.95 -11.18
N THR A 25 18.16 13.77 -10.88
CA THR A 25 18.70 13.79 -9.51
C THR A 25 18.67 15.17 -8.86
N THR A 26 18.31 16.22 -9.58
CA THR A 26 18.14 17.58 -9.03
C THR A 26 16.80 17.78 -8.34
N MET A 27 15.83 16.90 -8.60
CA MET A 27 14.53 16.92 -7.94
C MET A 27 14.63 16.37 -6.51
N SER A 28 13.69 16.76 -5.64
CA SER A 28 13.58 16.13 -4.31
C SER A 28 13.19 14.64 -4.42
N GLN A 29 13.59 13.84 -3.43
CA GLN A 29 13.54 12.37 -3.50
C GLN A 29 12.15 11.78 -3.83
N GLU A 30 11.09 12.42 -3.38
CA GLU A 30 9.73 11.94 -3.57
C GLU A 30 8.92 12.79 -4.58
N ALA A 31 9.55 13.83 -5.15
CA ALA A 31 8.93 14.65 -6.18
C ALA A 31 8.89 13.95 -7.53
N TYR A 32 7.91 14.32 -8.35
CA TYR A 32 7.83 13.89 -9.73
C TYR A 32 7.20 14.98 -10.62
N ARG A 33 7.53 14.90 -11.89
CA ARG A 33 6.84 15.58 -12.97
C ARG A 33 6.23 14.53 -13.89
N LEU A 34 4.93 14.64 -14.12
CA LEU A 34 4.17 13.77 -15.00
C LEU A 34 3.66 14.59 -16.17
N ASN A 35 4.04 14.20 -17.40
CA ASN A 35 3.58 14.84 -18.62
C ASN A 35 2.84 13.80 -19.48
N ILE A 36 1.54 13.99 -19.66
CA ILE A 36 0.67 13.14 -20.46
C ILE A 36 0.29 13.87 -21.74
N SER A 37 0.70 13.30 -22.86
CA SER A 37 0.40 13.78 -24.19
C SER A 37 -0.32 12.73 -25.02
N LYS A 38 -0.85 13.10 -26.20
CA LYS A 38 -1.45 12.14 -27.15
C LYS A 38 -0.49 11.06 -27.64
N LYS A 39 0.84 11.27 -27.50
CA LYS A 39 1.86 10.36 -28.04
C LYS A 39 2.53 9.51 -26.99
N LYS A 40 2.70 10.03 -25.76
CA LYS A 40 3.42 9.33 -24.69
C LYS A 40 3.05 9.87 -23.31
N ILE A 41 3.31 9.07 -22.29
CA ILE A 41 3.33 9.46 -20.88
C ILE A 41 4.81 9.55 -20.50
N GLU A 42 5.23 10.68 -19.95
CA GLU A 42 6.59 10.89 -19.47
C GLU A 42 6.58 11.19 -17.97
N ILE A 43 7.33 10.40 -17.21
CA ILE A 43 7.54 10.57 -15.78
C ILE A 43 8.98 10.99 -15.57
N THR A 44 9.20 12.11 -14.88
CA THR A 44 10.53 12.54 -14.45
C THR A 44 10.57 12.56 -12.92
N ALA A 45 11.54 11.89 -12.30
CA ALA A 45 11.69 11.82 -10.84
C ALA A 45 13.14 11.55 -10.46
N ALA A 46 13.53 11.91 -9.23
CA ALA A 46 14.88 11.62 -8.73
C ALA A 46 15.06 10.16 -8.28
N THR A 47 13.99 9.53 -7.80
CA THR A 47 14.05 8.21 -7.18
C THR A 47 12.88 7.32 -7.62
N PRO A 48 12.96 5.99 -7.39
CA PRO A 48 11.85 5.07 -7.60
C PRO A 48 10.56 5.46 -6.84
N ASN A 49 10.68 6.12 -5.67
CA ASN A 49 9.51 6.57 -4.91
C ASN A 49 8.74 7.66 -5.65
N GLY A 50 9.43 8.64 -6.25
CA GLY A 50 8.78 9.65 -7.09
C GLY A 50 8.08 9.03 -8.31
N VAL A 51 8.71 8.03 -8.95
CA VAL A 51 8.07 7.27 -10.04
C VAL A 51 6.82 6.53 -9.54
N ARG A 52 6.88 5.88 -8.37
CA ARG A 52 5.73 5.20 -7.77
C ARG A 52 4.57 6.17 -7.53
N TYR A 53 4.82 7.36 -7.02
CA TYR A 53 3.79 8.36 -6.81
C TYR A 53 3.19 8.91 -8.10
N ALA A 54 3.99 9.09 -9.14
CA ALA A 54 3.49 9.42 -10.48
C ALA A 54 2.54 8.33 -11.01
N LEU A 55 2.89 7.04 -10.83
CA LEU A 55 2.04 5.92 -11.22
C LEU A 55 0.71 5.89 -10.43
N GLN A 56 0.74 6.22 -9.14
CA GLN A 56 -0.51 6.35 -8.36
C GLN A 56 -1.39 7.48 -8.89
N THR A 57 -0.78 8.61 -9.28
CA THR A 57 -1.52 9.71 -9.90
C THR A 57 -2.14 9.32 -11.24
N ILE A 58 -1.43 8.56 -12.08
CA ILE A 58 -2.00 8.03 -13.33
C ILE A 58 -3.21 7.13 -13.03
N LYS A 59 -3.12 6.25 -12.01
CA LYS A 59 -4.25 5.42 -11.60
C LYS A 59 -5.46 6.25 -11.16
N GLN A 60 -5.23 7.36 -10.45
CA GLN A 60 -6.30 8.27 -10.02
C GLN A 60 -6.94 9.05 -11.17
N LEU A 61 -6.23 9.24 -12.28
CA LEU A 61 -6.76 9.86 -13.50
C LEU A 61 -7.54 8.88 -14.39
N LEU A 62 -7.39 7.58 -14.18
CA LEU A 62 -8.14 6.52 -14.86
C LEU A 62 -9.52 6.32 -14.22
N PRO A 63 -10.47 5.70 -14.94
CA PRO A 63 -11.76 5.31 -14.35
C PRO A 63 -11.59 4.49 -13.07
N VAL A 64 -12.54 4.63 -12.14
CA VAL A 64 -12.51 3.92 -10.83
C VAL A 64 -12.41 2.40 -10.99
N ALA A 65 -12.88 1.86 -12.10
CA ALA A 65 -12.77 0.45 -12.46
C ALA A 65 -11.31 -0.08 -12.46
N ILE A 66 -10.27 0.80 -12.48
CA ILE A 66 -8.85 0.39 -12.35
C ILE A 66 -8.55 -0.28 -11.01
N TYR A 67 -9.36 -0.03 -9.98
CA TYR A 67 -9.23 -0.64 -8.66
C TYR A 67 -10.07 -1.92 -8.52
N GLY A 68 -10.87 -2.27 -9.52
CA GLY A 68 -11.68 -3.49 -9.55
C GLY A 68 -10.82 -4.75 -9.73
N GLU A 69 -11.39 -5.91 -9.37
CA GLU A 69 -10.73 -7.21 -9.51
C GLU A 69 -10.73 -7.72 -10.95
N THR A 70 -11.73 -7.32 -11.74
CA THR A 70 -11.89 -7.69 -13.14
C THR A 70 -11.81 -6.48 -14.05
N LEU A 71 -11.27 -6.69 -15.27
CA LEU A 71 -11.30 -5.66 -16.30
C LEU A 71 -12.73 -5.49 -16.82
N SER A 72 -13.24 -4.25 -16.76
CA SER A 72 -14.47 -3.90 -17.47
C SER A 72 -14.14 -3.64 -18.94
N ALA A 73 -14.80 -4.37 -19.83
CA ALA A 73 -14.63 -4.20 -21.27
C ALA A 73 -15.27 -2.90 -21.80
N ASP A 74 -16.25 -2.38 -21.08
CA ASP A 74 -17.04 -1.21 -21.48
C ASP A 74 -16.43 0.14 -21.01
N GLU A 75 -15.34 0.10 -20.26
CA GLU A 75 -14.69 1.29 -19.75
C GLU A 75 -13.78 1.97 -20.78
N ASN A 76 -13.90 3.28 -20.85
CA ASN A 76 -12.96 4.09 -21.65
C ASN A 76 -11.66 4.32 -20.88
N TRP A 77 -10.69 3.46 -21.10
CA TRP A 77 -9.36 3.49 -20.47
C TRP A 77 -8.49 4.64 -21.04
N SER A 78 -8.91 5.87 -20.85
CA SER A 78 -8.19 7.06 -21.27
C SER A 78 -7.82 7.96 -20.09
N VAL A 79 -6.74 8.71 -20.25
CA VAL A 79 -6.31 9.75 -19.32
C VAL A 79 -6.23 11.09 -20.06
N PRO A 80 -6.58 12.21 -19.39
CA PRO A 80 -6.49 13.53 -20.01
C PRO A 80 -5.04 13.91 -20.29
N CYS A 81 -4.80 14.63 -21.39
CA CYS A 81 -3.51 15.25 -21.61
C CYS A 81 -3.31 16.35 -20.56
N THR A 82 -2.22 16.25 -19.80
CA THR A 82 -1.95 17.20 -18.69
C THR A 82 -0.48 17.17 -18.30
N THR A 83 -0.04 18.20 -17.57
CA THR A 83 1.26 18.25 -16.91
C THR A 83 1.02 18.46 -15.42
N ILE A 84 1.57 17.56 -14.60
CA ILE A 84 1.49 17.60 -13.14
C ILE A 84 2.90 17.65 -12.57
N ASN A 85 3.17 18.65 -11.73
CA ASN A 85 4.36 18.71 -10.89
C ASN A 85 3.88 18.54 -9.45
N ASP A 86 4.39 17.54 -8.75
CA ASP A 86 3.95 17.21 -7.41
C ASP A 86 5.15 16.83 -6.53
N ALA A 87 5.09 17.24 -5.29
CA ALA A 87 6.04 16.90 -4.26
C ALA A 87 5.33 16.84 -2.91
N PRO A 88 5.66 15.87 -2.05
CA PRO A 88 5.04 15.81 -0.74
C PRO A 88 5.40 17.01 0.11
N ARG A 89 4.40 17.59 0.78
CA ARG A 89 4.59 18.68 1.73
C ARG A 89 5.26 18.21 3.02
N PHE A 90 4.98 16.96 3.44
CA PHE A 90 5.50 16.37 4.67
C PHE A 90 6.33 15.12 4.34
N GLY A 91 7.52 15.02 4.93
CA GLY A 91 8.40 13.85 4.78
C GLY A 91 7.83 12.60 5.44
N TYR A 92 7.19 12.74 6.61
CA TYR A 92 6.48 11.64 7.28
C TYR A 92 4.99 11.68 6.93
N ARG A 93 4.50 10.61 6.33
CA ARG A 93 3.08 10.41 5.98
C ARG A 93 2.69 9.01 6.40
N GLY A 94 2.44 8.87 7.68
CA GLY A 94 2.24 7.58 8.34
C GLY A 94 0.79 7.22 8.60
N MET A 95 0.55 5.93 8.73
CA MET A 95 -0.67 5.35 9.28
C MET A 95 -0.30 4.44 10.45
N HIS A 96 -1.05 4.52 11.54
CA HIS A 96 -0.93 3.63 12.68
C HIS A 96 -1.99 2.53 12.58
N LEU A 97 -1.58 1.27 12.70
CA LEU A 97 -2.47 0.12 12.72
C LEU A 97 -2.23 -0.69 14.00
N ASP A 98 -3.22 -0.68 14.89
CA ASP A 98 -3.20 -1.46 16.10
C ASP A 98 -3.82 -2.84 15.86
N VAL A 99 -2.97 -3.87 15.80
CA VAL A 99 -3.39 -5.26 15.65
C VAL A 99 -3.33 -6.04 16.98
N ALA A 100 -2.84 -5.41 18.03
CA ALA A 100 -2.82 -6.00 19.36
C ALA A 100 -4.22 -6.07 19.97
N ARG A 101 -4.99 -4.96 19.91
CA ARG A 101 -6.38 -4.91 20.40
C ARG A 101 -7.31 -5.71 19.50
N HIS A 102 -7.15 -5.62 18.19
CA HIS A 102 -7.87 -6.44 17.22
C HIS A 102 -6.90 -7.01 16.20
N PHE A 103 -6.87 -8.32 16.08
CA PHE A 103 -6.05 -9.00 15.09
C PHE A 103 -6.64 -8.81 13.69
N PHE A 104 -5.80 -8.39 12.75
CA PHE A 104 -6.13 -8.29 11.34
C PHE A 104 -5.42 -9.41 10.59
N THR A 105 -6.11 -10.07 9.70
CA THR A 105 -5.52 -11.07 8.81
C THR A 105 -4.48 -10.43 7.88
N LEU A 106 -3.59 -11.24 7.33
CA LEU A 106 -2.59 -10.73 6.38
C LEU A 106 -3.22 -10.04 5.17
N ASP A 107 -4.36 -10.56 4.68
CA ASP A 107 -5.04 -9.97 3.53
C ASP A 107 -5.67 -8.61 3.86
N GLU A 108 -6.18 -8.44 5.08
CA GLU A 108 -6.65 -7.13 5.55
C GLU A 108 -5.50 -6.14 5.67
N VAL A 109 -4.35 -6.55 6.21
CA VAL A 109 -3.15 -5.71 6.27
C VAL A 109 -2.67 -5.32 4.87
N LYS A 110 -2.65 -6.25 3.91
CA LYS A 110 -2.32 -5.95 2.51
C LYS A 110 -3.30 -4.95 1.87
N ARG A 111 -4.60 -5.06 2.17
CA ARG A 111 -5.59 -4.07 1.72
C ARG A 111 -5.29 -2.69 2.27
N ILE A 112 -4.94 -2.59 3.56
CA ILE A 112 -4.53 -1.33 4.18
C ILE A 112 -3.27 -0.75 3.50
N LEU A 113 -2.25 -1.57 3.24
CA LEU A 113 -1.05 -1.14 2.51
C LEU A 113 -1.37 -0.64 1.10
N ASN A 114 -2.30 -1.29 0.39
CA ASN A 114 -2.77 -0.83 -0.92
C ASN A 114 -3.46 0.54 -0.82
N VAL A 115 -4.29 0.76 0.20
CA VAL A 115 -4.92 2.07 0.45
C VAL A 115 -3.86 3.13 0.78
N MET A 116 -2.89 2.80 1.61
CA MET A 116 -1.75 3.68 1.91
C MET A 116 -1.00 4.07 0.63
N ALA A 117 -0.74 3.10 -0.25
CA ALA A 117 -0.06 3.36 -1.53
C ALA A 117 -0.86 4.30 -2.44
N VAL A 118 -2.18 4.14 -2.54
CA VAL A 118 -3.06 5.03 -3.32
C VAL A 118 -3.01 6.46 -2.79
N HIS A 119 -2.94 6.63 -1.47
CA HIS A 119 -2.85 7.94 -0.82
C HIS A 119 -1.41 8.45 -0.67
N LYS A 120 -0.42 7.80 -1.28
CA LYS A 120 1.00 8.17 -1.23
C LYS A 120 1.56 8.28 0.20
N LEU A 121 1.03 7.47 1.13
CA LEU A 121 1.61 7.31 2.46
C LEU A 121 2.91 6.50 2.36
N ASN A 122 3.88 6.80 3.23
CA ASN A 122 5.21 6.19 3.15
C ASN A 122 5.64 5.42 4.41
N THR A 123 4.84 5.44 5.46
CA THR A 123 5.21 4.82 6.74
C THR A 123 4.02 4.09 7.35
N LEU A 124 4.17 2.80 7.64
CA LEU A 124 3.24 2.06 8.47
C LEU A 124 3.82 1.91 9.87
N HIS A 125 3.14 2.46 10.88
CA HIS A 125 3.39 2.13 12.27
C HIS A 125 2.52 0.94 12.65
N TRP A 126 3.09 -0.25 12.61
CA TRP A 126 2.39 -1.49 12.89
C TRP A 126 2.54 -1.84 14.38
N HIS A 127 1.50 -1.62 15.17
CA HIS A 127 1.47 -1.87 16.61
C HIS A 127 1.11 -3.34 16.88
N LEU A 128 2.14 -4.14 17.09
CA LEU A 128 2.05 -5.61 17.07
C LEU A 128 1.80 -6.23 18.44
N THR A 129 2.14 -5.52 19.54
CA THR A 129 2.14 -6.11 20.88
C THR A 129 1.61 -5.15 21.91
N ASP A 130 0.68 -5.63 22.72
CA ASP A 130 0.16 -4.92 23.88
C ASP A 130 -0.45 -5.95 24.86
N ASP A 131 -1.05 -5.49 25.98
CA ASP A 131 -1.67 -6.35 26.99
C ASP A 131 -2.82 -7.21 26.48
N GLN A 132 -3.56 -6.75 25.44
CA GLN A 132 -4.67 -7.50 24.85
C GLN A 132 -4.24 -8.54 23.79
N GLY A 133 -2.99 -8.54 23.36
CA GLY A 133 -2.51 -9.53 22.43
C GLY A 133 -1.07 -9.35 21.94
N TRP A 134 -0.38 -10.46 21.83
CA TRP A 134 0.96 -10.54 21.26
C TRP A 134 0.89 -11.10 19.84
N ARG A 135 1.28 -10.33 18.83
CA ARG A 135 1.08 -10.70 17.41
C ARG A 135 2.38 -11.00 16.64
N VAL A 136 3.52 -11.07 17.32
CA VAL A 136 4.83 -11.31 16.70
C VAL A 136 5.37 -12.67 17.12
N GLU A 137 5.67 -13.53 16.14
CA GLU A 137 6.41 -14.76 16.41
C GLU A 137 7.85 -14.45 16.80
N ILE A 138 8.26 -14.91 17.99
CA ILE A 138 9.64 -14.93 18.43
C ILE A 138 10.04 -16.38 18.70
N LYS A 139 10.77 -17.00 17.78
CA LYS A 139 11.11 -18.44 17.84
C LYS A 139 11.78 -18.85 19.14
N LYS A 140 12.57 -17.97 19.76
CA LYS A 140 13.21 -18.21 21.05
C LYS A 140 12.21 -18.24 22.23
N TYR A 141 11.04 -17.61 22.07
CA TYR A 141 10.03 -17.49 23.10
C TYR A 141 8.65 -17.88 22.58
N PRO A 142 8.41 -19.17 22.22
CA PRO A 142 7.19 -19.60 21.55
C PRO A 142 5.91 -19.36 22.38
N ARG A 143 6.00 -19.39 23.70
CA ARG A 143 4.87 -19.11 24.58
C ARG A 143 4.27 -17.71 24.42
N LEU A 144 5.00 -16.74 23.88
CA LEU A 144 4.46 -15.42 23.58
C LEU A 144 3.33 -15.47 22.54
N THR A 145 3.43 -16.38 21.58
CA THR A 145 2.37 -16.58 20.59
C THR A 145 1.42 -17.72 20.98
N GLU A 146 1.88 -18.79 21.60
CA GLU A 146 1.01 -19.88 22.05
C GLU A 146 -0.06 -19.42 23.04
N VAL A 147 0.31 -18.52 23.97
CA VAL A 147 -0.59 -18.02 25.01
C VAL A 147 -1.07 -16.60 24.69
N GLY A 148 -0.16 -15.70 24.32
CA GLY A 148 -0.45 -14.27 24.21
C GLY A 148 -1.15 -13.88 22.89
N SER A 149 -1.20 -14.77 21.89
CA SER A 149 -1.84 -14.44 20.61
C SER A 149 -3.37 -14.62 20.63
N ILE A 150 -3.92 -15.34 21.60
CA ILE A 150 -5.35 -15.65 21.68
C ILE A 150 -5.89 -15.15 23.00
N ARG A 151 -7.05 -14.49 22.99
CA ARG A 151 -7.84 -14.18 24.14
C ARG A 151 -9.20 -14.88 24.08
N ASN A 152 -9.68 -15.33 25.23
CA ASN A 152 -10.90 -16.13 25.30
C ASN A 152 -12.18 -15.30 25.25
N LYS A 153 -12.08 -13.99 25.50
CA LYS A 153 -13.24 -13.07 25.53
C LYS A 153 -12.79 -11.67 25.14
N THR A 154 -13.68 -10.93 24.50
CA THR A 154 -13.45 -9.52 24.14
C THR A 154 -14.49 -8.63 24.82
N MET A 155 -14.03 -7.51 25.39
CA MET A 155 -14.92 -6.51 25.99
C MET A 155 -15.81 -5.88 24.90
N ILE A 156 -17.13 -5.84 25.15
CA ILE A 156 -18.10 -5.25 24.26
C ILE A 156 -18.33 -3.80 24.66
N ARG A 157 -18.26 -2.90 23.69
CA ARG A 157 -18.59 -1.46 23.83
C ARG A 157 -17.91 -0.71 24.99
N LYS A 158 -16.72 -1.17 25.44
CA LYS A 158 -16.00 -0.61 26.59
C LYS A 158 -16.75 -0.70 27.93
N GLU A 159 -17.66 -1.63 28.05
CA GLU A 159 -18.38 -1.93 29.29
C GLU A 159 -17.60 -2.97 30.09
N TRP A 160 -17.06 -2.60 31.25
CA TRP A 160 -16.08 -3.41 32.01
C TRP A 160 -16.57 -4.81 32.40
N ASP A 161 -17.86 -5.03 32.49
CA ASP A 161 -18.46 -6.31 32.90
C ASP A 161 -19.15 -7.02 31.73
N ASN A 162 -19.07 -6.47 30.52
CA ASN A 162 -19.72 -7.01 29.33
C ASN A 162 -18.69 -7.58 28.34
N TYR A 163 -18.64 -8.89 28.26
CA TYR A 163 -17.70 -9.61 27.39
C TYR A 163 -18.44 -10.58 26.50
N ASP A 164 -17.94 -10.75 25.26
CA ASP A 164 -18.29 -11.92 24.46
C ASP A 164 -17.56 -13.17 25.00
N THR A 165 -17.97 -14.33 24.48
CA THR A 165 -17.38 -15.63 24.84
C THR A 165 -16.65 -16.25 23.66
N THR A 166 -16.35 -15.47 22.62
CA THR A 166 -15.74 -15.96 21.40
C THR A 166 -14.22 -15.80 21.49
N PRO A 167 -13.44 -16.88 21.44
CA PRO A 167 -12.00 -16.79 21.35
C PRO A 167 -11.57 -16.00 20.12
N TYR A 168 -10.63 -15.09 20.29
CA TYR A 168 -10.20 -14.18 19.25
C TYR A 168 -8.69 -13.99 19.26
N GLY A 169 -8.05 -14.03 18.09
CA GLY A 169 -6.63 -13.76 18.00
C GLY A 169 -5.95 -14.31 16.77
N GLY A 170 -4.64 -14.33 16.81
CA GLY A 170 -3.73 -14.72 15.76
C GLY A 170 -2.40 -14.02 15.91
N PHE A 171 -1.44 -14.37 15.09
CA PHE A 171 -0.12 -13.73 15.06
C PHE A 171 0.47 -13.79 13.66
N TYR A 172 1.51 -12.97 13.45
CA TYR A 172 2.29 -12.95 12.20
C TYR A 172 3.59 -13.71 12.42
N THR A 173 3.89 -14.60 11.49
CA THR A 173 5.15 -15.36 11.54
C THR A 173 6.33 -14.45 11.21
N HIS A 174 7.50 -14.83 11.68
CA HIS A 174 8.74 -14.12 11.36
C HIS A 174 8.96 -13.96 9.85
N CYS A 175 8.66 -15.00 9.06
CA CYS A 175 8.76 -14.92 7.60
C CYS A 175 7.83 -13.84 7.01
N LEU A 176 6.60 -13.73 7.49
CA LEU A 176 5.64 -12.72 7.00
C LEU A 176 6.12 -11.29 7.27
N LEU A 177 6.71 -11.04 8.43
CA LEU A 177 7.22 -9.72 8.79
C LEU A 177 8.46 -9.33 7.97
N TYR A 178 9.32 -10.31 7.63
CA TYR A 178 10.54 -10.07 6.85
C TYR A 178 10.32 -10.00 5.34
N THR A 179 9.28 -10.64 4.83
CA THR A 179 8.97 -10.67 3.39
C THR A 179 7.85 -9.71 2.99
N SER A 180 7.36 -8.89 3.93
CA SER A 180 6.42 -7.83 3.60
C SER A 180 7.12 -6.80 2.71
N PRO A 181 6.55 -6.46 1.54
CA PRO A 181 7.16 -5.55 0.57
C PRO A 181 7.29 -4.12 1.07
#